data_fb97991f4e70f019387250fbb92984a1
#
_entry.id   fb97991f4e70f019387250fbb92984a1
#
_cell.length_a   1.000
_cell.length_b   1.000
_cell.length_c   1.000
_cell.angle_alpha   90.00
_cell.angle_beta   90.00
_cell.angle_gamma   90.00
#
_symmetry.space_group_name_H-M   'P 1'
#
loop_
_entity.id
_entity.type
_entity.pdbx_description
1 polymer ?
#
loop_
_entity_poly.entity_id
_entity_poly.type
_entity_poly.pdbx_seq_one_letter_code
_entity_poly.pdbx_strand_id
1 'polypeptide(L)'
;GGGYSTDAGFLADVGLRERNLLGTGIDARTNLTLAQKRSQVDISVTDPQFLERNLVAGADVFLVQRNLQSTSGYNERRAGFTLRAGYEINEHLRQSWSYTLVDRDLYDVDSGASRFIQEQSGSTLLSQISTTVTYDRRDSRIEPRSGYVARAGSDLAGLGGDVYYVRLRGDGQYYIPFERLLGDPDYVLVFAVGGGWMLPYNGSDTRIVDRFFLGGESL
;
A
#
# COMPACT_ATOMS: atom_id res chain seq x y z
N GLY A 1 21.81 2.28 -5.32
CA GLY A 1 22.48 2.57 -4.06
C GLY A 1 22.90 1.31 -3.35
N GLY A 2 23.82 1.44 -2.41
CA GLY A 2 24.30 0.32 -1.60
C GLY A 2 24.58 0.79 -0.19
N GLY A 3 24.50 -0.11 0.77
CA GLY A 3 24.76 0.19 2.16
C GLY A 3 24.93 -1.06 3.02
N TYR A 4 25.17 -0.85 4.30
CA TYR A 4 25.26 -1.92 5.28
C TYR A 4 24.27 -1.65 6.40
N SER A 5 23.51 -2.68 6.75
CA SER A 5 22.56 -2.64 7.88
C SER A 5 22.92 -3.70 8.91
N THR A 6 22.84 -3.37 10.19
CA THR A 6 23.11 -4.33 11.26
C THR A 6 22.06 -5.45 11.29
N ASP A 7 20.84 -5.19 10.82
CA ASP A 7 19.75 -6.16 10.80
C ASP A 7 19.78 -7.05 9.56
N ALA A 8 20.10 -6.50 8.41
CA ALA A 8 20.05 -7.19 7.12
C ALA A 8 21.45 -7.50 6.55
N GLY A 9 22.54 -7.05 7.19
CA GLY A 9 23.91 -7.19 6.70
C GLY A 9 24.14 -6.33 5.46
N PHE A 10 24.70 -6.93 4.40
CA PHE A 10 24.92 -6.24 3.13
C PHE A 10 23.57 -5.86 2.47
N LEU A 11 23.51 -4.65 1.91
CA LEU A 11 22.35 -4.15 1.19
C LEU A 11 22.76 -3.55 -0.14
N ALA A 12 22.14 -3.99 -1.21
CA ALA A 12 22.26 -3.40 -2.54
C ALA A 12 20.88 -3.10 -3.10
N ASP A 13 20.72 -1.90 -3.64
CA ASP A 13 19.43 -1.39 -4.13
C ASP A 13 19.64 -0.82 -5.52
N VAL A 14 18.86 -1.29 -6.50
CA VAL A 14 18.91 -0.81 -7.87
C VAL A 14 17.49 -0.45 -8.30
N GLY A 15 17.31 0.79 -8.75
CA GLY A 15 16.04 1.26 -9.27
C GLY A 15 16.20 1.80 -10.68
N LEU A 16 15.26 1.46 -11.55
CA LEU A 16 15.16 1.97 -12.91
C LEU A 16 13.77 2.57 -13.09
N ARG A 17 13.71 3.72 -13.74
CA ARG A 17 12.44 4.37 -14.06
C ARG A 17 12.49 4.93 -15.46
N GLU A 18 11.48 4.61 -16.26
CA GLU A 18 11.26 5.18 -17.59
C GLU A 18 9.89 5.83 -17.62
N ARG A 19 9.82 7.15 -17.77
CA ARG A 19 8.57 7.92 -17.73
C ARG A 19 7.79 7.87 -19.05
N ASN A 20 8.41 7.47 -20.12
CA ASN A 20 7.79 7.41 -21.44
C ASN A 20 8.27 6.15 -22.15
N LEU A 21 7.85 5.00 -21.62
CA LEU A 21 8.27 3.69 -22.08
C LEU A 21 7.98 3.53 -23.58
N LEU A 22 9.04 3.34 -24.36
CA LEU A 22 8.98 3.17 -25.82
C LEU A 22 8.14 4.25 -26.54
N GLY A 23 8.07 5.47 -26.00
CA GLY A 23 7.31 6.55 -26.59
C GLY A 23 5.80 6.47 -26.41
N THR A 24 5.31 5.62 -25.52
CA THR A 24 3.86 5.39 -25.31
C THR A 24 3.23 6.29 -24.25
N GLY A 25 4.03 7.07 -23.51
CA GLY A 25 3.56 7.85 -22.36
C GLY A 25 3.39 7.04 -21.08
N ILE A 26 3.71 5.75 -21.09
CA ILE A 26 3.58 4.86 -19.93
C ILE A 26 4.79 5.05 -19.02
N ASP A 27 4.53 5.23 -17.71
CA ASP A 27 5.56 5.28 -16.67
C ASP A 27 5.83 3.85 -16.16
N ALA A 28 7.06 3.39 -16.30
CA ALA A 28 7.48 2.08 -15.82
C ALA A 28 8.60 2.23 -14.78
N ARG A 29 8.50 1.48 -13.70
CA ARG A 29 9.50 1.44 -12.63
C ARG A 29 9.85 0.00 -12.31
N THR A 30 11.13 -0.24 -12.05
CA THR A 30 11.61 -1.52 -11.56
C THR A 30 12.59 -1.27 -10.42
N ASN A 31 12.35 -1.90 -9.28
CA ASN A 31 13.25 -1.83 -8.13
C ASN A 31 13.69 -3.24 -7.76
N LEU A 32 14.97 -3.41 -7.52
CA LEU A 32 15.56 -4.63 -7.03
C LEU A 32 16.35 -4.34 -5.76
N THR A 33 16.02 -5.04 -4.68
CA THR A 33 16.75 -4.98 -3.42
C THR A 33 17.34 -6.34 -3.13
N LEU A 34 18.64 -6.38 -2.86
CA LEU A 34 19.37 -7.58 -2.46
C LEU A 34 20.07 -7.32 -1.12
N ALA A 35 19.76 -8.14 -0.14
CA ALA A 35 20.38 -8.12 1.18
C ALA A 35 20.61 -9.56 1.64
N GLN A 36 21.42 -9.77 2.68
CA GLN A 36 21.70 -11.12 3.19
C GLN A 36 20.43 -11.86 3.63
N LYS A 37 19.47 -11.14 4.19
CA LYS A 37 18.24 -11.72 4.76
C LYS A 37 16.97 -11.34 4.01
N ARG A 38 17.11 -10.59 2.90
CA ARG A 38 15.96 -10.10 2.15
C ARG A 38 16.30 -9.92 0.68
N SER A 39 15.40 -10.38 -0.18
CA SER A 39 15.41 -10.11 -1.62
C SER A 39 14.05 -9.59 -2.00
N GLN A 40 14.00 -8.54 -2.81
CA GLN A 40 12.75 -7.93 -3.24
C GLN A 40 12.84 -7.45 -4.68
N VAL A 41 11.80 -7.73 -5.45
CA VAL A 41 11.62 -7.20 -6.81
C VAL A 41 10.26 -6.54 -6.87
N ASP A 42 10.22 -5.29 -7.33
CA ASP A 42 8.99 -4.54 -7.56
C ASP A 42 9.01 -4.02 -9.00
N ILE A 43 7.93 -4.25 -9.73
CA ILE A 43 7.72 -3.74 -11.07
C ILE A 43 6.39 -3.02 -11.09
N SER A 44 6.37 -1.77 -11.54
CA SER A 44 5.18 -0.94 -11.58
C SER A 44 5.05 -0.28 -12.95
N VAL A 45 3.86 -0.31 -13.51
CA VAL A 45 3.53 0.31 -14.80
C VAL A 45 2.30 1.16 -14.61
N THR A 46 2.33 2.40 -15.08
CA THR A 46 1.19 3.31 -14.98
C THR A 46 0.99 4.04 -16.30
N ASP A 47 -0.22 3.97 -16.84
CA ASP A 47 -0.65 4.75 -17.99
C ASP A 47 -1.56 5.88 -17.51
N PRO A 48 -1.13 7.15 -17.57
CA PRO A 48 -1.93 8.26 -17.08
C PRO A 48 -3.14 8.60 -17.97
N GLN A 49 -3.19 8.08 -19.19
CA GLN A 49 -4.28 8.29 -20.13
C GLN A 49 -4.66 6.97 -20.82
N PHE A 50 -5.09 6.02 -20.04
CA PHE A 50 -5.42 4.68 -20.51
C PHE A 50 -6.55 4.75 -21.57
N LEU A 51 -6.34 4.11 -22.71
CA LEU A 51 -7.23 4.15 -23.88
C LEU A 51 -7.49 5.58 -24.38
N GLU A 52 -6.49 6.47 -24.24
CA GLU A 52 -6.60 7.89 -24.64
C GLU A 52 -7.74 8.63 -23.93
N ARG A 53 -8.13 8.13 -22.75
CA ARG A 53 -9.17 8.71 -21.90
C ARG A 53 -8.58 9.35 -20.64
N ASN A 54 -9.39 10.10 -19.93
CA ASN A 54 -9.03 10.68 -18.64
C ASN A 54 -9.13 9.64 -17.53
N LEU A 55 -8.45 8.51 -17.75
CA LEU A 55 -8.43 7.34 -16.88
C LEU A 55 -6.98 6.94 -16.65
N VAL A 56 -6.55 6.98 -15.40
CA VAL A 56 -5.25 6.45 -14.99
C VAL A 56 -5.41 4.95 -14.74
N ALA A 57 -4.58 4.14 -15.36
CA ALA A 57 -4.56 2.70 -15.11
C ALA A 57 -3.14 2.25 -14.83
N GLY A 58 -2.99 1.29 -13.94
CA GLY A 58 -1.69 0.78 -13.57
C GLY A 58 -1.72 -0.64 -13.08
N ALA A 59 -0.55 -1.25 -13.07
CA ALA A 59 -0.33 -2.58 -12.53
C ALA A 59 1.00 -2.63 -11.79
N ASP A 60 1.00 -3.30 -10.67
CA ASP A 60 2.18 -3.53 -9.85
C ASP A 60 2.35 -5.03 -9.63
N VAL A 61 3.58 -5.51 -9.75
CA VAL A 61 3.94 -6.89 -9.44
C VAL A 61 5.09 -6.87 -8.45
N PHE A 62 5.03 -7.71 -7.44
CA PHE A 62 6.09 -7.77 -6.45
C PHE A 62 6.38 -9.19 -6.01
N LEU A 63 7.64 -9.42 -5.62
CA LEU A 63 8.13 -10.64 -5.01
C LEU A 63 9.08 -10.26 -3.88
N VAL A 64 8.80 -10.72 -2.67
CA VAL A 64 9.62 -10.48 -1.49
C VAL A 64 9.96 -11.81 -0.85
N GLN A 65 11.24 -12.02 -0.54
CA GLN A 65 11.72 -13.15 0.24
C GLN A 65 12.50 -12.63 1.44
N ARG A 66 12.19 -13.15 2.61
CA ARG A 66 12.84 -12.79 3.86
C ARG A 66 13.31 -14.02 4.60
N ASN A 67 14.53 -13.98 5.10
CA ASN A 67 15.05 -14.96 6.03
C ASN A 67 15.00 -14.40 7.44
N LEU A 68 14.08 -14.91 8.24
CA LEU A 68 13.85 -14.48 9.62
C LEU A 68 14.21 -15.61 10.62
N GLN A 69 15.03 -16.58 10.23
CA GLN A 69 15.40 -17.72 11.05
C GLN A 69 16.09 -17.30 12.37
N SER A 70 17.01 -16.34 12.28
CA SER A 70 17.78 -15.91 13.46
C SER A 70 16.95 -15.09 14.47
N THR A 71 15.90 -14.41 14.00
CA THR A 71 15.08 -13.52 14.85
C THR A 71 13.76 -14.16 15.26
N SER A 72 13.12 -14.90 14.35
CA SER A 72 11.76 -15.38 14.56
C SER A 72 11.56 -16.86 14.21
N GLY A 73 12.61 -17.54 13.70
CA GLY A 73 12.58 -18.97 13.42
C GLY A 73 11.78 -19.39 12.21
N TYR A 74 11.64 -18.53 11.19
CA TYR A 74 10.95 -18.86 9.95
C TYR A 74 11.47 -18.05 8.76
N ASN A 75 11.08 -18.47 7.57
CA ASN A 75 11.26 -17.72 6.33
C ASN A 75 9.91 -17.29 5.79
N GLU A 76 9.87 -16.15 5.12
CA GLU A 76 8.66 -15.61 4.49
C GLU A 76 8.90 -15.36 3.01
N ARG A 77 7.92 -15.75 2.21
CA ARG A 77 7.83 -15.34 0.80
C ARG A 77 6.48 -14.69 0.57
N ARG A 78 6.49 -13.55 -0.08
CA ARG A 78 5.28 -12.82 -0.44
C ARG A 78 5.37 -12.48 -1.92
N ALA A 79 4.35 -12.84 -2.67
CA ALA A 79 4.26 -12.56 -4.10
C ALA A 79 2.85 -12.12 -4.45
N GLY A 80 2.73 -11.15 -5.32
CA GLY A 80 1.41 -10.69 -5.71
C GLY A 80 1.42 -9.62 -6.77
N PHE A 81 0.23 -9.15 -7.09
CA PHE A 81 0.03 -8.05 -8.00
C PHE A 81 -1.12 -7.17 -7.54
N THR A 82 -1.11 -5.92 -8.02
CA THR A 82 -2.18 -4.96 -7.83
C THR A 82 -2.53 -4.37 -9.18
N LEU A 83 -3.83 -4.32 -9.50
CA LEU A 83 -4.36 -3.58 -10.62
C LEU A 83 -5.00 -2.31 -10.10
N ARG A 84 -4.72 -1.18 -10.74
CA ARG A 84 -5.18 0.13 -10.29
C ARG A 84 -5.89 0.87 -11.41
N ALA A 85 -6.95 1.58 -11.06
CA ALA A 85 -7.65 2.50 -11.95
C ALA A 85 -8.09 3.73 -11.18
N GLY A 86 -7.98 4.91 -11.79
CA GLY A 86 -8.40 6.15 -11.16
C GLY A 86 -8.91 7.15 -12.18
N TYR A 87 -9.93 7.90 -11.81
CA TYR A 87 -10.55 8.88 -12.67
C TYR A 87 -11.11 10.04 -11.87
N GLU A 88 -11.28 11.16 -12.53
CA GLU A 88 -11.96 12.33 -11.98
C GLU A 88 -13.44 12.27 -12.34
N ILE A 89 -14.31 12.32 -11.33
CA ILE A 89 -15.77 12.43 -11.53
C ILE A 89 -16.13 13.86 -11.90
N ASN A 90 -15.48 14.82 -11.23
CA ASN A 90 -15.57 16.24 -11.55
C ASN A 90 -14.28 16.95 -11.07
N GLU A 91 -14.26 18.28 -11.15
CA GLU A 91 -13.10 19.10 -10.82
C GLU A 91 -12.54 18.85 -9.40
N HIS A 92 -13.41 18.49 -8.43
CA HIS A 92 -13.03 18.32 -7.03
C HIS A 92 -13.10 16.88 -6.56
N LEU A 93 -13.77 16.00 -7.28
CA LEU A 93 -14.07 14.64 -6.85
C LEU A 93 -13.36 13.63 -7.73
N ARG A 94 -12.54 12.78 -7.09
CA ARG A 94 -11.82 11.68 -7.75
C ARG A 94 -12.19 10.36 -7.09
N GLN A 95 -12.15 9.30 -7.87
CA GLN A 95 -12.35 7.94 -7.39
C GLN A 95 -11.23 7.05 -7.92
N SER A 96 -10.72 6.18 -7.06
CA SER A 96 -9.77 5.15 -7.42
C SER A 96 -10.29 3.78 -7.03
N TRP A 97 -9.91 2.80 -7.84
CA TRP A 97 -10.17 1.38 -7.61
C TRP A 97 -8.87 0.62 -7.66
N SER A 98 -8.75 -0.40 -6.84
CA SER A 98 -7.63 -1.33 -6.93
C SER A 98 -8.07 -2.74 -6.61
N TYR A 99 -7.44 -3.70 -7.27
CA TYR A 99 -7.56 -5.12 -6.97
C TYR A 99 -6.19 -5.65 -6.61
N THR A 100 -6.08 -6.30 -5.47
CA THR A 100 -4.82 -6.85 -4.96
C THR A 100 -4.98 -8.34 -4.71
N LEU A 101 -4.05 -9.11 -5.27
CA LEU A 101 -3.92 -10.54 -4.99
C LEU A 101 -2.51 -10.79 -4.46
N VAL A 102 -2.42 -11.30 -3.24
CA VAL A 102 -1.14 -11.56 -2.57
C VAL A 102 -1.15 -12.94 -1.95
N ASP A 103 -0.15 -13.73 -2.29
CA ASP A 103 0.14 -14.99 -1.62
C ASP A 103 1.31 -14.76 -0.66
N ARG A 104 1.08 -15.08 0.60
CA ARG A 104 2.07 -15.02 1.66
C ARG A 104 2.33 -16.42 2.17
N ASP A 105 3.58 -16.87 2.13
CA ASP A 105 3.99 -18.18 2.56
C ASP A 105 5.02 -18.08 3.68
N LEU A 106 4.70 -18.68 4.83
CA LEU A 106 5.65 -18.88 5.93
C LEU A 106 6.14 -20.32 5.87
N TYR A 107 7.42 -20.51 5.64
CA TYR A 107 8.05 -21.81 5.45
C TYR A 107 9.31 -21.96 6.28
N ASP A 108 9.82 -23.19 6.34
CA ASP A 108 10.98 -23.52 7.18
C ASP A 108 10.81 -23.04 8.63
N VAL A 109 9.62 -23.28 9.18
CA VAL A 109 9.28 -22.88 10.55
C VAL A 109 10.02 -23.78 11.53
N ASP A 110 10.87 -23.17 12.36
CA ASP A 110 11.64 -23.88 13.37
C ASP A 110 10.71 -24.42 14.46
N SER A 111 11.03 -25.63 14.96
CA SER A 111 10.32 -26.22 16.09
C SER A 111 10.42 -25.38 17.38
N GLY A 112 11.47 -24.57 17.50
CA GLY A 112 11.65 -23.61 18.59
C GLY A 112 10.97 -22.26 18.38
N ALA A 113 10.31 -22.03 17.24
CA ALA A 113 9.56 -20.80 16.98
C ALA A 113 8.36 -20.68 17.92
N SER A 114 7.86 -19.46 18.12
CA SER A 114 6.69 -19.24 18.95
C SER A 114 5.48 -20.03 18.43
N ARG A 115 4.61 -20.43 19.35
CA ARG A 115 3.38 -21.16 18.96
C ARG A 115 2.54 -20.33 17.98
N PHE A 116 2.50 -19.03 18.13
CA PHE A 116 1.82 -18.11 17.26
C PHE A 116 2.36 -18.22 15.82
N ILE A 117 3.67 -18.26 15.65
CA ILE A 117 4.32 -18.43 14.34
C ILE A 117 4.04 -19.82 13.76
N GLN A 118 4.13 -20.88 14.58
CA GLN A 118 3.85 -22.24 14.11
C GLN A 118 2.41 -22.40 13.62
N GLU A 119 1.46 -21.77 14.28
CA GLU A 119 0.04 -21.78 13.87
C GLU A 119 -0.19 -21.03 12.55
N GLN A 120 0.72 -20.14 12.17
CA GLN A 120 0.63 -19.32 10.94
C GLN A 120 1.45 -19.86 9.78
N SER A 121 2.09 -21.03 9.94
CA SER A 121 2.87 -21.63 8.86
C SER A 121 2.00 -21.97 7.65
N GLY A 122 2.61 -21.96 6.46
CA GLY A 122 1.94 -22.25 5.20
C GLY A 122 1.52 -21.00 4.44
N SER A 123 0.77 -21.22 3.37
CA SER A 123 0.29 -20.19 2.45
C SER A 123 -0.99 -19.53 2.94
N THR A 124 -1.07 -18.22 2.78
CA THR A 124 -2.29 -17.45 2.98
C THR A 124 -2.49 -16.53 1.78
N LEU A 125 -3.66 -16.59 1.18
CA LEU A 125 -4.01 -15.82 -0.02
C LEU A 125 -4.96 -14.69 0.36
N LEU A 126 -4.56 -13.47 0.01
CA LEU A 126 -5.41 -12.28 0.11
C LEU A 126 -5.90 -11.89 -1.28
N SER A 127 -7.21 -11.78 -1.44
CA SER A 127 -7.85 -11.26 -2.64
C SER A 127 -8.78 -10.12 -2.22
N GLN A 128 -8.41 -8.89 -2.58
CA GLN A 128 -9.05 -7.69 -2.06
C GLN A 128 -9.36 -6.71 -3.18
N ILE A 129 -10.57 -6.17 -3.15
CA ILE A 129 -10.94 -5.00 -3.94
C ILE A 129 -11.06 -3.79 -3.03
N SER A 130 -10.55 -2.64 -3.48
CA SER A 130 -10.55 -1.40 -2.71
C SER A 130 -11.05 -0.25 -3.57
N THR A 131 -11.76 0.67 -2.95
CA THR A 131 -12.14 1.93 -3.59
C THR A 131 -11.91 3.09 -2.63
N THR A 132 -11.49 4.21 -3.17
CA THR A 132 -11.31 5.45 -2.41
C THR A 132 -11.89 6.60 -3.20
N VAL A 133 -12.69 7.42 -2.54
CA VAL A 133 -13.23 8.66 -3.07
C VAL A 133 -12.55 9.82 -2.36
N THR A 134 -12.04 10.78 -3.12
CA THR A 134 -11.36 11.96 -2.60
C THR A 134 -12.09 13.21 -3.07
N TYR A 135 -12.54 14.01 -2.11
CA TYR A 135 -13.12 15.31 -2.36
C TYR A 135 -12.13 16.38 -1.91
N ASP A 136 -11.62 17.17 -2.87
CA ASP A 136 -10.51 18.07 -2.65
C ASP A 136 -10.91 19.51 -2.99
N ARG A 137 -10.95 20.35 -1.96
CA ARG A 137 -11.28 21.78 -2.04
C ARG A 137 -10.12 22.65 -1.54
N ARG A 138 -8.91 22.12 -1.57
CA ARG A 138 -7.72 22.90 -1.21
C ARG A 138 -7.36 23.85 -2.34
N ASP A 139 -6.74 24.97 -1.97
CA ASP A 139 -6.21 25.93 -2.93
C ASP A 139 -5.03 25.37 -3.76
N SER A 140 -4.25 24.47 -3.18
CA SER A 140 -3.15 23.77 -3.84
C SER A 140 -3.02 22.34 -3.32
N ARG A 141 -2.63 21.41 -4.19
CA ARG A 141 -2.33 20.03 -3.79
C ARG A 141 -0.90 19.89 -3.28
N ILE A 142 0.00 20.77 -3.70
CA ILE A 142 1.43 20.71 -3.38
C ILE A 142 1.73 21.48 -2.11
N GLU A 143 1.26 22.73 -2.02
CA GLU A 143 1.44 23.60 -0.87
C GLU A 143 0.10 24.15 -0.40
N PRO A 144 -0.74 23.33 0.24
CA PRO A 144 -2.07 23.78 0.65
C PRO A 144 -1.98 24.80 1.79
N ARG A 145 -2.68 25.91 1.63
CA ARG A 145 -2.78 26.97 2.63
C ARG A 145 -4.21 27.17 3.12
N SER A 146 -5.20 26.83 2.32
CA SER A 146 -6.61 26.99 2.66
C SER A 146 -7.46 25.90 2.04
N GLY A 147 -8.65 25.70 2.61
CA GLY A 147 -9.59 24.70 2.12
C GLY A 147 -9.47 23.39 2.86
N TYR A 148 -10.04 22.34 2.27
CA TYR A 148 -10.06 21.03 2.90
C TYR A 148 -9.98 19.92 1.86
N VAL A 149 -9.58 18.74 2.33
CA VAL A 149 -9.64 17.49 1.56
C VAL A 149 -10.24 16.41 2.46
N ALA A 150 -11.15 15.64 1.92
CA ALA A 150 -11.76 14.50 2.60
C ALA A 150 -11.62 13.26 1.74
N ARG A 151 -11.26 12.13 2.37
CA ARG A 151 -11.15 10.83 1.71
C ARG A 151 -12.01 9.82 2.45
N ALA A 152 -12.70 9.00 1.69
CA ALA A 152 -13.42 7.85 2.23
C ALA A 152 -13.06 6.62 1.39
N GLY A 153 -12.79 5.53 2.05
CA GLY A 153 -12.38 4.30 1.38
C GLY A 153 -13.02 3.08 1.98
N SER A 154 -13.13 2.06 1.16
CA SER A 154 -13.65 0.75 1.54
C SER A 154 -12.81 -0.34 0.91
N ASP A 155 -12.52 -1.37 1.69
CA ASP A 155 -11.80 -2.55 1.25
C ASP A 155 -12.65 -3.78 1.53
N LEU A 156 -12.75 -4.67 0.53
CA LEU A 156 -13.43 -5.95 0.66
C LEU A 156 -12.45 -7.06 0.30
N ALA A 157 -12.10 -7.87 1.29
CA ALA A 157 -11.29 -9.07 1.12
C ALA A 157 -12.18 -10.32 1.17
N GLY A 158 -11.84 -11.35 0.40
CA GLY A 158 -12.57 -12.61 0.39
C GLY A 158 -13.08 -13.00 -0.99
N LEU A 159 -12.53 -12.42 -2.04
CA LEU A 159 -12.89 -12.78 -3.42
C LEU A 159 -12.09 -14.02 -3.86
N GLY A 160 -12.34 -15.17 -3.22
CA GLY A 160 -11.64 -16.41 -3.51
C GLY A 160 -10.35 -16.64 -2.74
N GLY A 161 -10.07 -15.86 -1.70
CA GLY A 161 -8.87 -16.02 -0.86
C GLY A 161 -9.15 -16.66 0.49
N ASP A 162 -8.16 -16.58 1.37
CA ASP A 162 -8.21 -17.14 2.72
C ASP A 162 -8.55 -16.08 3.78
N VAL A 163 -8.53 -14.83 3.42
CA VAL A 163 -8.75 -13.69 4.31
C VAL A 163 -10.06 -13.01 3.95
N TYR A 164 -10.91 -12.80 4.94
CA TYR A 164 -12.27 -12.27 4.75
C TYR A 164 -12.51 -11.12 5.71
N TYR A 165 -12.62 -9.90 5.18
CA TYR A 165 -12.97 -8.75 5.97
C TYR A 165 -13.57 -7.63 5.11
N VAL A 166 -14.29 -6.75 5.77
CA VAL A 166 -14.70 -5.45 5.23
C VAL A 166 -14.04 -4.38 6.09
N ARG A 167 -13.38 -3.43 5.45
CA ARG A 167 -12.75 -2.31 6.14
C ARG A 167 -13.30 -1.01 5.59
N LEU A 168 -13.70 -0.12 6.48
CA LEU A 168 -14.09 1.24 6.16
C LEU A 168 -13.06 2.18 6.75
N ARG A 169 -12.67 3.18 5.98
CA ARG A 169 -11.68 4.18 6.40
C ARG A 169 -12.08 5.55 5.90
N GLY A 170 -11.71 6.55 6.65
CA GLY A 170 -11.96 7.92 6.29
C GLY A 170 -10.95 8.84 6.94
N ASP A 171 -10.59 9.89 6.25
CA ASP A 171 -9.75 10.94 6.79
C ASP A 171 -10.09 12.28 6.15
N GLY A 172 -9.73 13.34 6.86
CA GLY A 172 -9.92 14.67 6.39
C GLY A 172 -8.88 15.62 6.96
N GLN A 173 -8.59 16.66 6.21
CA GLN A 173 -7.69 17.72 6.61
C GLN A 173 -8.32 19.06 6.26
N TYR A 174 -8.23 20.02 7.18
CA TYR A 174 -8.72 21.37 6.99
C TYR A 174 -7.57 22.36 7.20
N TYR A 175 -7.38 23.26 6.24
CA TYR A 175 -6.29 24.22 6.21
C TYR A 175 -6.83 25.61 6.40
N ILE A 176 -6.32 26.31 7.42
CA ILE A 176 -6.71 27.70 7.70
C ILE A 176 -5.44 28.56 7.69
N PRO A 177 -5.33 29.55 6.79
CA PRO A 177 -4.19 30.47 6.82
C PRO A 177 -4.18 31.28 8.11
N PHE A 178 -3.02 31.35 8.77
CA PHE A 178 -2.87 32.15 9.97
C PHE A 178 -3.13 33.65 9.72
N GLU A 179 -2.93 34.10 8.50
CA GLU A 179 -3.29 35.44 8.07
C GLU A 179 -4.74 35.80 8.39
N ARG A 180 -5.66 34.86 8.24
CA ARG A 180 -7.08 35.05 8.60
C ARG A 180 -7.33 35.11 10.09
N LEU A 181 -6.47 34.45 10.88
CA LEU A 181 -6.64 34.35 12.33
C LEU A 181 -5.81 35.38 13.09
N LEU A 182 -4.56 35.56 12.71
CA LEU A 182 -3.57 36.36 13.44
C LEU A 182 -2.80 37.33 12.55
N GLY A 183 -3.12 37.42 11.27
CA GLY A 183 -2.47 38.35 10.33
C GLY A 183 -1.07 37.92 9.88
N ASP A 184 -0.62 36.71 10.18
CA ASP A 184 0.70 36.21 9.81
C ASP A 184 0.61 35.34 8.55
N PRO A 185 1.22 35.73 7.41
CA PRO A 185 1.15 35.02 6.16
C PRO A 185 2.04 33.77 6.10
N ASP A 186 2.97 33.56 7.05
CA ASP A 186 3.97 32.53 6.97
C ASP A 186 3.48 31.18 7.53
N TYR A 187 2.36 31.16 8.26
CA TYR A 187 1.88 29.97 8.94
C TYR A 187 0.50 29.55 8.45
N VAL A 188 0.29 28.23 8.44
CA VAL A 188 -0.98 27.59 8.14
C VAL A 188 -1.35 26.66 9.28
N LEU A 189 -2.58 26.78 9.77
CA LEU A 189 -3.12 25.88 10.77
C LEU A 189 -3.78 24.70 10.07
N VAL A 190 -3.42 23.46 10.45
CA VAL A 190 -3.93 22.25 9.84
C VAL A 190 -4.65 21.43 10.91
N PHE A 191 -5.92 21.14 10.67
CA PHE A 191 -6.68 20.17 11.44
C PHE A 191 -6.78 18.88 10.63
N ALA A 192 -6.39 17.76 11.22
CA ALA A 192 -6.46 16.47 10.60
C ALA A 192 -7.23 15.50 11.48
N VAL A 193 -8.12 14.71 10.88
CA VAL A 193 -8.86 13.66 11.55
C VAL A 193 -8.90 12.44 10.64
N GLY A 194 -8.82 11.28 11.24
CA GLY A 194 -8.91 10.03 10.48
C GLY A 194 -9.29 8.89 11.37
N GLY A 195 -9.88 7.88 10.77
CA GLY A 195 -10.27 6.67 11.47
C GLY A 195 -10.68 5.58 10.51
N GLY A 196 -10.82 4.38 11.07
CA GLY A 196 -11.21 3.22 10.29
C GLY A 196 -11.86 2.18 11.17
N TRP A 197 -12.54 1.27 10.50
CA TRP A 197 -13.25 0.17 11.14
C TRP A 197 -13.12 -1.07 10.26
N MET A 198 -12.83 -2.20 10.89
CA MET A 198 -12.67 -3.48 10.20
C MET A 198 -13.58 -4.52 10.81
N LEU A 199 -14.31 -5.25 9.96
CA LEU A 199 -15.16 -6.36 10.35
C LEU A 199 -14.76 -7.62 9.60
N PRO A 200 -14.16 -8.62 10.28
CA PRO A 200 -13.98 -9.95 9.71
C PRO A 200 -15.33 -10.63 9.49
N TYR A 201 -15.43 -11.46 8.46
CA TYR A 201 -16.66 -12.20 8.16
C TYR A 201 -16.35 -13.59 7.62
N ASN A 202 -17.39 -14.40 7.39
CA ASN A 202 -17.31 -15.74 6.81
C ASN A 202 -16.39 -16.69 7.60
N GLY A 203 -16.50 -16.66 8.94
CA GLY A 203 -15.70 -17.50 9.82
C GLY A 203 -14.24 -17.03 10.00
N SER A 204 -13.84 -15.98 9.32
CA SER A 204 -12.55 -15.34 9.56
C SER A 204 -12.60 -14.59 10.88
N ASP A 205 -11.56 -14.78 11.69
CA ASP A 205 -11.38 -14.00 12.89
C ASP A 205 -10.21 -13.02 12.72
N THR A 206 -9.98 -12.21 13.75
CA THR A 206 -8.88 -11.26 13.75
C THR A 206 -7.53 -11.95 13.60
N ARG A 207 -7.38 -13.21 13.99
CA ARG A 207 -6.14 -13.97 13.88
C ARG A 207 -5.75 -14.20 12.42
N ILE A 208 -6.71 -14.49 11.54
CA ILE A 208 -6.45 -14.69 10.11
C ILE A 208 -6.02 -13.38 9.47
N VAL A 209 -6.67 -12.28 9.82
CA VAL A 209 -6.30 -10.94 9.34
C VAL A 209 -4.91 -10.55 9.86
N ASP A 210 -4.65 -10.76 11.14
CA ASP A 210 -3.36 -10.48 11.77
C ASP A 210 -2.24 -11.33 11.17
N ARG A 211 -2.53 -12.58 10.83
CA ARG A 211 -1.60 -13.48 10.15
C ARG A 211 -1.07 -12.86 8.86
N PHE A 212 -1.97 -12.26 8.07
CA PHE A 212 -1.57 -11.66 6.81
C PHE A 212 -0.68 -10.43 7.02
N PHE A 213 -0.91 -9.65 8.07
CA PHE A 213 -0.18 -8.43 8.37
C PHE A 213 0.95 -8.62 9.39
N LEU A 214 1.32 -9.85 9.67
CA LEU A 214 2.47 -10.16 10.53
C LEU A 214 3.74 -9.51 9.95
N GLY A 215 4.50 -8.82 10.79
CA GLY A 215 5.70 -8.10 10.37
C GLY A 215 5.49 -6.60 10.13
N GLY A 216 4.27 -6.08 10.34
CA GLY A 216 3.98 -4.65 10.35
C GLY A 216 3.95 -3.99 8.98
N GLU A 217 3.87 -4.74 7.88
CA GLU A 217 3.71 -4.19 6.54
C GLU A 217 2.22 -4.01 6.23
N SER A 218 1.85 -2.82 5.80
CA SER A 218 0.53 -2.53 5.25
C SER A 218 0.57 -2.56 3.72
N LEU A 219 -0.51 -3.00 3.11
CA LEU A 219 -0.69 -2.96 1.66
C LEU A 219 -1.06 -1.55 1.20
#